data_274c798ce28296fbb03c534be12ab562
#
_entry.id   274c798ce28296fbb03c534be12ab562
#
_cell.length_a   1.000
_cell.length_b   1.000
_cell.length_c   1.000
_cell.angle_alpha   90.00
_cell.angle_beta   90.00
_cell.angle_gamma   90.00
#
_symmetry.space_group_name_H-M   'P 1'
#
loop_
_entity.id
_entity.type
_entity.pdbx_description
1 polymer ?
#
loop_
_entity_poly.entity_id
_entity_poly.type
_entity_poly.pdbx_seq_one_letter_code
_entity_poly.pdbx_strand_id
1 'polypeptide(L)'
;TVVPLFEKATKLAQDDPAVRWGLANGLLATGNLLSGWKEARWRHKKPELFAERSGLPKEWDGEKLQNGKLLVYQEQGIGDELRFASCFDDLTKIASVPCVVETDARLLPLFSRSFPKIEFIEKLPRSEGNVTKIDFASLVKKHGLTAHTALGDLPMHLRPSIESFSTNNSYLTPNSSHSDIWHKRLNSLGSTKKIGFCWNTALPH
;
A
#
# COMPACT_ATOMS: atom_id res chain seq x y z
N THR A 1 -25.16 11.42 1.57
CA THR A 1 -23.99 10.50 1.64
C THR A 1 -24.38 9.13 1.11
N VAL A 2 -23.46 8.41 0.48
CA VAL A 2 -23.71 7.04 -0.05
C VAL A 2 -23.65 5.95 1.03
N VAL A 3 -23.10 6.27 2.22
CA VAL A 3 -22.89 5.31 3.31
C VAL A 3 -24.19 4.60 3.74
N PRO A 4 -25.32 5.28 4.02
CA PRO A 4 -26.56 4.61 4.42
C PRO A 4 -27.12 3.64 3.36
N LEU A 5 -26.84 3.89 2.08
CA LEU A 5 -27.26 2.98 1.01
C LEU A 5 -26.43 1.69 1.04
N PHE A 6 -25.11 1.79 1.20
CA PHE A 6 -24.25 0.62 1.32
C PHE A 6 -24.47 -0.13 2.64
N GLU A 7 -24.78 0.54 3.74
CA GLU A 7 -25.19 -0.11 5.00
C GLU A 7 -26.47 -0.94 4.84
N LYS A 8 -27.45 -0.45 4.06
CA LYS A 8 -28.64 -1.23 3.73
C LYS A 8 -28.29 -2.42 2.80
N ALA A 9 -27.44 -2.18 1.80
CA ALA A 9 -27.01 -3.22 0.89
C ALA A 9 -26.24 -4.33 1.60
N THR A 10 -25.38 -4.01 2.57
CA THR A 10 -24.65 -5.01 3.36
C THR A 10 -25.56 -5.85 4.27
N LYS A 11 -26.73 -5.36 4.66
CA LYS A 11 -27.74 -6.17 5.38
C LYS A 11 -28.42 -7.20 4.48
N LEU A 12 -28.55 -6.90 3.19
CA LEU A 12 -29.16 -7.79 2.19
C LEU A 12 -28.14 -8.77 1.58
N ALA A 13 -26.88 -8.36 1.44
CA ALA A 13 -25.80 -9.10 0.85
C ALA A 13 -24.56 -9.02 1.77
N GLN A 14 -24.62 -9.69 2.93
CA GLN A 14 -23.63 -9.57 4.00
C GLN A 14 -22.23 -9.98 3.59
N ASP A 15 -22.12 -10.98 2.72
CA ASP A 15 -20.86 -11.58 2.29
C ASP A 15 -20.44 -11.17 0.87
N ASP A 16 -21.10 -10.16 0.27
CA ASP A 16 -20.71 -9.65 -1.04
C ASP A 16 -19.52 -8.69 -0.93
N PRO A 17 -18.34 -9.07 -1.46
CA PRO A 17 -17.15 -8.23 -1.39
C PRO A 17 -17.27 -6.91 -2.14
N ALA A 18 -18.10 -6.84 -3.19
CA ALA A 18 -18.28 -5.60 -3.97
C ALA A 18 -19.09 -4.58 -3.16
N VAL A 19 -20.15 -5.04 -2.49
CA VAL A 19 -20.98 -4.19 -1.59
C VAL A 19 -20.14 -3.68 -0.43
N ARG A 20 -19.37 -4.57 0.21
CA ARG A 20 -18.45 -4.22 1.31
C ARG A 20 -17.37 -3.23 0.88
N TRP A 21 -16.79 -3.42 -0.29
CA TRP A 21 -15.83 -2.48 -0.87
C TRP A 21 -16.44 -1.10 -1.14
N GLY A 22 -17.70 -1.06 -1.62
CA GLY A 22 -18.46 0.18 -1.77
C GLY A 22 -18.68 0.90 -0.45
N LEU A 23 -19.04 0.15 0.62
CA LEU A 23 -19.15 0.69 1.97
C LEU A 23 -17.82 1.24 2.48
N ALA A 24 -16.73 0.51 2.30
CA ALA A 24 -15.39 0.95 2.68
C ALA A 24 -15.05 2.32 2.09
N ASN A 25 -15.24 2.48 0.78
CA ASN A 25 -14.98 3.74 0.08
C ASN A 25 -15.84 4.89 0.61
N GLY A 26 -17.12 4.64 0.88
CA GLY A 26 -18.02 5.64 1.49
C GLY A 26 -17.57 6.05 2.88
N LEU A 27 -17.21 5.10 3.73
CA LEU A 27 -16.72 5.35 5.09
C LEU A 27 -15.41 6.14 5.08
N LEU A 28 -14.44 5.75 4.24
CA LEU A 28 -13.16 6.45 4.11
C LEU A 28 -13.36 7.89 3.61
N ALA A 29 -14.22 8.09 2.61
CA ALA A 29 -14.52 9.41 2.07
C ALA A 29 -15.22 10.34 3.07
N THR A 30 -15.91 9.79 4.06
CA THR A 30 -16.58 10.57 5.12
C THR A 30 -15.76 10.69 6.41
N GLY A 31 -14.51 10.20 6.42
CA GLY A 31 -13.59 10.29 7.56
C GLY A 31 -13.81 9.21 8.63
N ASN A 32 -14.72 8.26 8.44
CA ASN A 32 -14.85 7.11 9.34
C ASN A 32 -13.76 6.07 9.00
N LEU A 33 -12.52 6.42 9.34
CA LEU A 33 -11.34 5.73 8.85
C LEU A 33 -11.23 4.29 9.38
N LEU A 34 -11.35 4.10 10.69
CA LEU A 34 -11.18 2.76 11.28
C LEU A 34 -12.17 1.74 10.72
N SER A 35 -13.44 2.11 10.62
CA SER A 35 -14.47 1.24 10.03
C SER A 35 -14.22 1.05 8.53
N GLY A 36 -13.84 2.11 7.83
CA GLY A 36 -13.55 2.07 6.41
C GLY A 36 -12.38 1.15 6.08
N TRP A 37 -11.28 1.21 6.84
CA TRP A 37 -10.14 0.30 6.65
C TRP A 37 -10.51 -1.15 6.95
N LYS A 38 -11.32 -1.42 7.98
CA LYS A 38 -11.81 -2.78 8.27
C LYS A 38 -12.64 -3.34 7.12
N GLU A 39 -13.57 -2.56 6.60
CA GLU A 39 -14.39 -2.96 5.44
C GLU A 39 -13.52 -3.11 4.17
N ALA A 40 -12.49 -2.31 3.99
CA ALA A 40 -11.59 -2.39 2.84
C ALA A 40 -10.87 -3.75 2.72
N ARG A 41 -10.75 -4.52 3.81
CA ARG A 41 -10.18 -5.88 3.79
C ARG A 41 -11.02 -6.89 3.00
N TRP A 42 -12.28 -6.61 2.76
CA TRP A 42 -13.12 -7.46 1.91
C TRP A 42 -12.61 -7.56 0.46
N ARG A 43 -11.74 -6.64 0.05
CA ARG A 43 -11.07 -6.73 -1.26
C ARG A 43 -10.30 -8.05 -1.44
N HIS A 44 -9.74 -8.62 -0.38
CA HIS A 44 -9.03 -9.90 -0.43
C HIS A 44 -9.93 -11.08 -0.82
N LYS A 45 -11.25 -10.93 -0.73
CA LYS A 45 -12.23 -11.92 -1.18
C LYS A 45 -12.66 -11.75 -2.65
N LYS A 46 -11.97 -10.90 -3.43
CA LYS A 46 -12.22 -10.66 -4.85
C LYS A 46 -11.10 -11.29 -5.70
N PRO A 47 -11.19 -12.57 -6.02
CA PRO A 47 -10.11 -13.30 -6.72
C PRO A 47 -9.82 -12.74 -8.12
N GLU A 48 -10.79 -12.10 -8.75
CA GLU A 48 -10.64 -11.41 -10.04
C GLU A 48 -9.72 -10.18 -9.98
N LEU A 49 -9.55 -9.59 -8.79
CA LEU A 49 -8.73 -8.40 -8.59
C LEU A 49 -7.45 -8.69 -7.79
N PHE A 50 -7.49 -9.67 -6.89
CA PHE A 50 -6.41 -9.94 -5.93
C PHE A 50 -5.93 -11.38 -6.04
N ALA A 51 -4.63 -11.55 -6.18
CA ALA A 51 -4.00 -12.85 -6.27
C ALA A 51 -4.26 -13.70 -5.02
N GLU A 52 -4.47 -15.00 -5.20
CA GLU A 52 -4.39 -15.99 -4.13
C GLU A 52 -2.94 -16.11 -3.65
N ARG A 53 -2.72 -16.09 -2.33
CA ARG A 53 -1.39 -16.13 -1.72
C ARG A 53 -1.26 -17.33 -0.80
N SER A 54 -0.17 -18.06 -0.97
CA SER A 54 0.18 -19.22 -0.15
C SER A 54 1.56 -19.07 0.48
N GLY A 55 1.89 -19.94 1.45
CA GLY A 55 3.20 -19.95 2.09
C GLY A 55 3.50 -18.73 2.97
N LEU A 56 2.51 -17.91 3.29
CA LEU A 56 2.66 -16.77 4.18
C LEU A 56 2.72 -17.23 5.66
N PRO A 57 3.52 -16.55 6.52
CA PRO A 57 3.53 -16.79 7.97
C PRO A 57 2.23 -16.24 8.61
N LYS A 58 2.19 -16.11 9.95
CA LYS A 58 1.06 -15.51 10.66
C LYS A 58 0.79 -14.09 10.18
N GLU A 59 -0.48 -13.72 10.05
CA GLU A 59 -0.87 -12.34 9.77
C GLU A 59 -0.51 -11.42 10.96
N TRP A 60 0.03 -10.23 10.65
CA TRP A 60 0.35 -9.21 11.64
C TRP A 60 -0.93 -8.53 12.14
N ASP A 61 -1.05 -8.40 13.43
CA ASP A 61 -2.21 -7.83 14.12
C ASP A 61 -2.07 -6.33 14.45
N GLY A 62 -0.98 -5.70 14.02
CA GLY A 62 -0.70 -4.28 14.30
C GLY A 62 0.15 -4.06 15.55
N GLU A 63 0.44 -5.10 16.31
CA GLU A 63 1.20 -5.02 17.55
C GLU A 63 2.70 -5.25 17.34
N LYS A 64 3.48 -4.90 18.37
CA LYS A 64 4.93 -5.12 18.39
C LYS A 64 5.27 -6.60 18.26
N LEU A 65 6.10 -6.94 17.29
CA LEU A 65 6.66 -8.28 17.16
C LEU A 65 7.86 -8.47 18.08
N GLN A 66 8.00 -9.68 18.66
CA GLN A 66 9.09 -9.98 19.59
C GLN A 66 10.38 -10.39 18.87
N ASN A 67 10.26 -11.01 17.70
CA ASN A 67 11.38 -11.50 16.91
C ASN A 67 11.00 -11.70 15.44
N GLY A 68 11.99 -12.07 14.62
CA GLY A 68 11.81 -12.35 13.21
C GLY A 68 11.77 -11.09 12.34
N LYS A 69 11.09 -11.18 11.21
CA LYS A 69 10.88 -10.07 10.27
C LYS A 69 9.43 -10.02 9.81
N LEU A 70 8.96 -8.82 9.53
CA LEU A 70 7.63 -8.55 8.98
C LEU A 70 7.70 -8.42 7.46
N LEU A 71 6.92 -9.23 6.75
CA LEU A 71 6.68 -9.05 5.30
C LEU A 71 5.50 -8.09 5.09
N VAL A 72 5.70 -7.09 4.25
CA VAL A 72 4.63 -6.29 3.66
C VAL A 72 4.57 -6.63 2.17
N TYR A 73 3.54 -7.35 1.73
CA TYR A 73 3.42 -7.72 0.33
C TYR A 73 2.62 -6.69 -0.48
N GLN A 74 3.02 -6.52 -1.73
CA GLN A 74 2.35 -5.65 -2.69
C GLN A 74 1.08 -6.34 -3.25
N GLU A 75 0.00 -5.61 -3.44
CA GLU A 75 -1.27 -6.15 -3.93
C GLU A 75 -1.99 -5.27 -4.95
N GLN A 76 -1.72 -3.97 -4.97
CA GLN A 76 -2.40 -2.99 -5.80
C GLN A 76 -1.44 -2.34 -6.81
N GLY A 77 -1.83 -1.20 -7.38
CA GLY A 77 -1.03 -0.51 -8.36
C GLY A 77 0.06 0.38 -7.76
N ILE A 78 0.96 0.87 -8.62
CA ILE A 78 2.10 1.72 -8.24
C ILE A 78 1.66 3.02 -7.51
N GLY A 79 0.48 3.55 -7.86
CA GLY A 79 -0.07 4.72 -7.17
C GLY A 79 -0.47 4.43 -5.73
N ASP A 80 -0.98 3.22 -5.47
CA ASP A 80 -1.31 2.76 -4.12
C ASP A 80 -0.04 2.49 -3.31
N GLU A 81 0.99 1.93 -3.93
CA GLU A 81 2.29 1.75 -3.28
C GLU A 81 2.86 3.11 -2.83
N LEU A 82 2.84 4.11 -3.69
CA LEU A 82 3.27 5.46 -3.34
C LEU A 82 2.45 6.02 -2.17
N ARG A 83 1.13 5.92 -2.22
CA ARG A 83 0.23 6.42 -1.18
C ARG A 83 0.47 5.77 0.17
N PHE A 84 0.54 4.43 0.20
CA PHE A 84 0.71 3.67 1.44
C PHE A 84 2.14 3.70 2.00
N ALA A 85 3.14 4.08 1.20
CA ALA A 85 4.50 4.32 1.67
C ALA A 85 4.57 5.40 2.76
N SER A 86 3.58 6.28 2.85
CA SER A 86 3.43 7.23 3.97
C SER A 86 3.30 6.57 5.35
N CYS A 87 3.05 5.27 5.41
CA CYS A 87 2.97 4.48 6.63
C CYS A 87 4.31 3.86 7.06
N PHE A 88 5.35 3.85 6.21
CA PHE A 88 6.55 3.05 6.44
C PHE A 88 7.38 3.48 7.64
N ASP A 89 7.49 4.77 7.91
CA ASP A 89 8.22 5.26 9.10
C ASP A 89 7.54 4.82 10.40
N ASP A 90 6.21 4.85 10.44
CA ASP A 90 5.46 4.42 11.62
C ASP A 90 5.43 2.89 11.74
N LEU A 91 5.38 2.19 10.61
CA LEU A 91 5.51 0.73 10.56
C LEU A 91 6.79 0.25 11.26
N THR A 92 7.93 0.83 10.92
CA THR A 92 9.23 0.44 11.51
C THR A 92 9.29 0.68 13.01
N LYS A 93 8.62 1.71 13.51
CA LYS A 93 8.53 2.02 14.95
C LYS A 93 7.64 1.02 15.69
N ILE A 94 6.47 0.72 15.14
CA ILE A 94 5.45 -0.11 15.81
C ILE A 94 5.81 -1.59 15.73
N ALA A 95 6.17 -2.11 14.56
CA ALA A 95 6.54 -3.51 14.40
C ALA A 95 7.78 -3.87 15.24
N SER A 96 8.72 -2.93 15.41
CA SER A 96 9.95 -3.09 16.23
C SER A 96 10.85 -4.24 15.78
N VAL A 97 10.68 -4.73 14.56
CA VAL A 97 11.52 -5.74 13.89
C VAL A 97 11.86 -5.26 12.48
N PRO A 98 12.89 -5.82 11.83
CA PRO A 98 13.17 -5.51 10.45
C PRO A 98 11.97 -5.82 9.54
N CYS A 99 11.68 -4.91 8.62
CA CYS A 99 10.60 -5.05 7.64
C CYS A 99 11.18 -5.35 6.26
N VAL A 100 10.54 -6.29 5.56
CA VAL A 100 10.80 -6.61 4.15
C VAL A 100 9.56 -6.21 3.38
N VAL A 101 9.69 -5.30 2.42
CA VAL A 101 8.56 -4.74 1.67
C VAL A 101 8.70 -5.11 0.19
N GLU A 102 7.70 -5.81 -0.32
CA GLU A 102 7.56 -6.12 -1.73
C GLU A 102 7.07 -4.89 -2.49
N THR A 103 7.70 -4.53 -3.59
CA THR A 103 7.36 -3.34 -4.38
C THR A 103 7.60 -3.53 -5.88
N ASP A 104 7.01 -2.67 -6.68
CA ASP A 104 7.28 -2.62 -8.13
C ASP A 104 8.75 -2.21 -8.37
N ALA A 105 9.42 -2.88 -9.32
CA ALA A 105 10.83 -2.63 -9.65
C ALA A 105 11.15 -1.14 -9.91
N ARG A 106 10.19 -0.40 -10.48
CA ARG A 106 10.33 1.04 -10.75
C ARG A 106 10.44 1.90 -9.49
N LEU A 107 9.88 1.43 -8.36
CA LEU A 107 9.90 2.14 -7.09
C LEU A 107 11.09 1.76 -6.19
N LEU A 108 11.80 0.66 -6.48
CA LEU A 108 12.95 0.21 -5.68
C LEU A 108 13.97 1.33 -5.42
N PRO A 109 14.47 2.07 -6.44
CA PRO A 109 15.45 3.12 -6.20
C PRO A 109 14.90 4.29 -5.35
N LEU A 110 13.62 4.60 -5.49
CA LEU A 110 12.96 5.67 -4.73
C LEU A 110 12.76 5.26 -3.27
N PHE A 111 12.21 4.08 -3.04
CA PHE A 111 11.88 3.61 -1.70
C PHE A 111 13.13 3.27 -0.88
N SER A 112 14.13 2.61 -1.49
CA SER A 112 15.40 2.32 -0.79
C SER A 112 16.12 3.59 -0.33
N ARG A 113 16.03 4.66 -1.10
CA ARG A 113 16.59 5.96 -0.73
C ARG A 113 15.76 6.67 0.34
N SER A 114 14.43 6.54 0.27
CA SER A 114 13.50 7.23 1.18
C SER A 114 13.40 6.56 2.55
N PHE A 115 13.52 5.23 2.58
CA PHE A 115 13.30 4.42 3.79
C PHE A 115 14.47 3.43 4.02
N PRO A 116 15.66 3.92 4.39
CA PRO A 116 16.87 3.09 4.46
C PRO A 116 16.83 1.99 5.55
N LYS A 117 15.84 2.02 6.44
CA LYS A 117 15.63 1.00 7.49
C LYS A 117 14.81 -0.20 7.01
N ILE A 118 14.25 -0.14 5.80
CA ILE A 118 13.40 -1.17 5.22
C ILE A 118 14.17 -1.89 4.12
N GLU A 119 14.10 -3.21 4.11
CA GLU A 119 14.58 -4.03 3.01
C GLU A 119 13.49 -4.08 1.92
N PHE A 120 13.77 -3.53 0.74
CA PHE A 120 12.85 -3.58 -0.39
C PHE A 120 13.23 -4.69 -1.35
N ILE A 121 12.25 -5.47 -1.77
CA ILE A 121 12.39 -6.55 -2.74
C ILE A 121 11.42 -6.33 -3.89
N GLU A 122 11.80 -6.81 -5.07
CA GLU A 122 10.89 -6.81 -6.21
C GLU A 122 9.73 -7.79 -5.97
N LYS A 123 8.56 -7.41 -6.41
CA LYS A 123 7.35 -8.24 -6.32
C LYS A 123 7.56 -9.59 -6.99
N LEU A 124 7.06 -10.64 -6.34
CA LEU A 124 7.15 -12.00 -6.85
C LEU A 124 6.41 -12.15 -8.18
N PRO A 125 6.90 -13.05 -9.06
CA PRO A 125 6.20 -13.39 -10.28
C PRO A 125 4.79 -13.91 -9.98
N ARG A 126 3.85 -13.56 -10.84
CA ARG A 126 2.47 -14.05 -10.79
C ARG A 126 2.33 -15.23 -11.74
N SER A 127 1.63 -16.29 -11.33
CA SER A 127 1.28 -17.36 -12.23
C SER A 127 0.31 -16.85 -13.30
N GLU A 128 0.45 -17.39 -14.52
CA GLU A 128 -0.55 -17.19 -15.58
C GLU A 128 -1.74 -18.12 -15.33
N GLY A 129 -2.95 -17.63 -15.58
CA GLY A 129 -4.18 -18.40 -15.43
C GLY A 129 -5.38 -17.53 -15.04
N ASN A 130 -6.55 -18.15 -14.92
CA ASN A 130 -7.80 -17.46 -14.56
C ASN A 130 -7.78 -16.88 -13.13
N VAL A 131 -6.97 -17.48 -12.24
CA VAL A 131 -6.72 -16.97 -10.89
C VAL A 131 -5.23 -16.82 -10.71
N THR A 132 -4.78 -15.60 -10.45
CA THR A 132 -3.37 -15.34 -10.17
C THR A 132 -2.99 -15.93 -8.82
N LYS A 133 -1.92 -16.74 -8.81
CA LYS A 133 -1.38 -17.35 -7.58
C LYS A 133 0.04 -16.87 -7.33
N ILE A 134 0.37 -16.63 -6.06
CA ILE A 134 1.71 -16.24 -5.62
C ILE A 134 2.09 -17.10 -4.43
N ASP A 135 3.21 -17.82 -4.52
CA ASP A 135 3.75 -18.60 -3.41
C ASP A 135 4.92 -17.88 -2.74
N PHE A 136 4.77 -17.64 -1.45
CA PHE A 136 5.75 -16.95 -0.61
C PHE A 136 6.67 -17.88 0.17
N ALA A 137 6.49 -19.21 0.13
CA ALA A 137 7.22 -20.15 0.98
C ALA A 137 8.74 -19.99 0.88
N SER A 138 9.28 -19.90 -0.34
CA SER A 138 10.72 -19.68 -0.57
C SER A 138 11.22 -18.36 -0.02
N LEU A 139 10.45 -17.29 -0.20
CA LEU A 139 10.77 -15.95 0.30
C LEU A 139 10.76 -15.92 1.83
N VAL A 140 9.74 -16.53 2.44
CA VAL A 140 9.59 -16.65 3.89
C VAL A 140 10.80 -17.33 4.50
N LYS A 141 11.23 -18.47 3.93
CA LYS A 141 12.42 -19.19 4.38
C LYS A 141 13.70 -18.38 4.18
N LYS A 142 13.88 -17.77 3.00
CA LYS A 142 15.09 -17.01 2.65
C LYS A 142 15.32 -15.83 3.59
N HIS A 143 14.27 -15.09 3.95
CA HIS A 143 14.38 -13.86 4.75
C HIS A 143 14.10 -14.07 6.24
N GLY A 144 13.67 -15.26 6.67
CA GLY A 144 13.28 -15.52 8.05
C GLY A 144 12.05 -14.73 8.48
N LEU A 145 11.03 -14.68 7.60
CA LEU A 145 9.80 -13.92 7.85
C LEU A 145 8.91 -14.66 8.84
N THR A 146 8.42 -13.98 9.86
CA THR A 146 7.59 -14.57 10.94
C THR A 146 6.18 -14.01 10.97
N ALA A 147 5.95 -12.89 10.31
CA ALA A 147 4.63 -12.28 10.17
C ALA A 147 4.49 -11.63 8.78
N HIS A 148 3.25 -11.39 8.35
CA HIS A 148 2.98 -10.69 7.11
C HIS A 148 1.79 -9.74 7.25
N THR A 149 1.72 -8.75 6.36
CA THR A 149 0.53 -7.93 6.13
C THR A 149 0.47 -7.49 4.66
N ALA A 150 -0.72 -7.15 4.18
CA ALA A 150 -0.87 -6.50 2.90
C ALA A 150 -0.50 -5.01 3.00
N LEU A 151 0.08 -4.45 1.96
CA LEU A 151 0.43 -3.02 1.92
C LEU A 151 -0.80 -2.13 2.17
N GLY A 152 -1.95 -2.44 1.57
CA GLY A 152 -3.19 -1.69 1.75
C GLY A 152 -3.89 -1.93 3.09
N ASP A 153 -3.42 -2.85 3.95
CA ASP A 153 -3.92 -3.05 5.31
C ASP A 153 -3.15 -2.22 6.35
N LEU A 154 -1.97 -1.69 6.00
CA LEU A 154 -1.19 -0.82 6.90
C LEU A 154 -2.02 0.31 7.52
N PRO A 155 -2.85 1.04 6.75
CA PRO A 155 -3.66 2.12 7.32
C PRO A 155 -4.65 1.67 8.40
N MET A 156 -5.13 0.44 8.39
CA MET A 156 -6.01 -0.07 9.43
C MET A 156 -5.33 -0.03 10.81
N HIS A 157 -4.05 -0.31 10.86
CA HIS A 157 -3.24 -0.30 12.08
C HIS A 157 -2.62 1.07 12.40
N LEU A 158 -2.26 1.83 11.36
CA LEU A 158 -1.41 3.02 11.48
C LEU A 158 -2.16 4.35 11.25
N ARG A 159 -3.38 4.29 10.70
CA ARG A 159 -4.21 5.48 10.35
C ARG A 159 -5.67 5.29 10.79
N PRO A 160 -5.94 4.96 12.07
CA PRO A 160 -7.31 4.73 12.55
C PRO A 160 -8.13 6.02 12.65
N SER A 161 -7.47 7.19 12.72
CA SER A 161 -8.12 8.51 12.78
C SER A 161 -7.35 9.54 11.96
N ILE A 162 -7.92 10.73 11.76
CA ILE A 162 -7.26 11.82 10.99
C ILE A 162 -6.00 12.29 11.72
N GLU A 163 -6.01 12.35 13.04
CA GLU A 163 -4.88 12.79 13.87
C GLU A 163 -3.67 11.83 13.77
N SER A 164 -3.90 10.60 13.34
CA SER A 164 -2.84 9.60 13.14
C SER A 164 -2.04 9.79 11.85
N PHE A 165 -2.47 10.69 10.96
CA PHE A 165 -1.67 11.03 9.78
C PHE A 165 -0.51 11.93 10.15
N SER A 166 0.66 11.65 9.55
CA SER A 166 1.83 12.49 9.74
C SER A 166 1.56 13.91 9.23
N THR A 167 1.99 14.90 10.00
CA THR A 167 2.00 16.31 9.57
C THR A 167 3.16 16.63 8.62
N ASN A 168 4.08 15.70 8.41
CA ASN A 168 5.18 15.86 7.46
C ASN A 168 4.64 15.90 6.02
N ASN A 169 4.95 16.98 5.32
CA ASN A 169 4.50 17.19 3.95
C ASN A 169 5.23 16.33 2.90
N SER A 170 6.32 15.64 3.29
CA SER A 170 7.08 14.78 2.40
C SER A 170 7.67 13.60 3.15
N TYR A 171 7.47 12.39 2.61
CA TYR A 171 8.06 11.14 3.08
C TYR A 171 8.94 10.48 2.01
N LEU A 172 9.00 11.05 0.81
CA LEU A 172 9.83 10.56 -0.29
C LEU A 172 11.04 11.46 -0.48
N THR A 173 12.21 10.85 -0.66
CA THR A 173 13.48 11.53 -0.92
C THR A 173 13.79 11.49 -2.41
N PRO A 174 13.79 12.64 -3.12
CA PRO A 174 14.13 12.68 -4.54
C PRO A 174 15.60 12.32 -4.77
N ASN A 175 15.92 11.91 -6.01
CA ASN A 175 17.31 11.80 -6.43
C ASN A 175 17.88 13.20 -6.68
N SER A 176 18.94 13.59 -5.96
CA SER A 176 19.49 14.94 -6.00
C SER A 176 19.95 15.36 -7.39
N SER A 177 20.68 14.48 -8.09
CA SER A 177 21.18 14.81 -9.44
C SER A 177 20.04 15.00 -10.46
N HIS A 178 18.97 14.19 -10.36
CA HIS A 178 17.78 14.40 -11.20
C HIS A 178 17.04 15.69 -10.82
N SER A 179 16.94 16.00 -9.54
CA SER A 179 16.34 17.27 -9.09
C SER A 179 17.09 18.47 -9.63
N ASP A 180 18.42 18.45 -9.61
CA ASP A 180 19.25 19.53 -10.14
C ASP A 180 19.06 19.72 -11.66
N ILE A 181 18.98 18.63 -12.42
CA ILE A 181 18.69 18.66 -13.86
C ILE A 181 17.33 19.34 -14.11
N TRP A 182 16.30 18.92 -13.38
CA TRP A 182 14.96 19.47 -13.55
C TRP A 182 14.85 20.90 -13.07
N HIS A 183 15.50 21.29 -11.97
CA HIS A 183 15.57 22.68 -11.53
C HIS A 183 16.21 23.57 -12.59
N LYS A 184 17.35 23.16 -13.15
CA LYS A 184 18.01 23.90 -14.25
C LYS A 184 17.08 24.05 -15.44
N ARG A 185 16.44 22.97 -15.87
CA ARG A 185 15.51 22.97 -17.01
C ARG A 185 14.30 23.87 -16.77
N LEU A 186 13.68 23.79 -15.59
CA LEU A 186 12.51 24.60 -15.26
C LEU A 186 12.88 26.08 -15.12
N ASN A 187 14.06 26.39 -14.57
CA ASN A 187 14.53 27.78 -14.45
C ASN A 187 14.85 28.39 -15.81
N SER A 188 15.34 27.62 -16.77
CA SER A 188 15.59 28.10 -18.14
C SER A 188 14.32 28.53 -18.89
N LEU A 189 13.13 28.10 -18.43
CA LEU A 189 11.84 28.51 -18.98
C LEU A 189 11.36 29.89 -18.48
N GLY A 190 12.21 30.62 -17.74
CA GLY A 190 11.91 31.95 -17.21
C GLY A 190 11.20 31.93 -15.85
N SER A 191 10.80 33.09 -15.37
CA SER A 191 10.22 33.32 -14.03
C SER A 191 8.70 33.14 -13.94
N THR A 192 8.01 32.88 -15.05
CA THR A 192 6.55 32.71 -15.07
C THR A 192 6.11 31.44 -14.36
N LYS A 193 4.85 31.43 -13.89
CA LYS A 193 4.24 30.21 -13.31
C LYS A 193 4.30 29.06 -14.32
N LYS A 194 4.67 27.88 -13.82
CA LYS A 194 4.76 26.66 -14.62
C LYS A 194 3.62 25.74 -14.23
N ILE A 195 2.91 25.22 -15.21
CA ILE A 195 1.77 24.30 -15.01
C ILE A 195 2.11 23.00 -15.72
N GLY A 196 2.10 21.90 -14.97
CA GLY A 196 2.29 20.57 -15.51
C GLY A 196 0.93 19.91 -15.79
N PHE A 197 0.82 19.23 -16.94
CA PHE A 197 -0.34 18.42 -17.29
C PHE A 197 0.06 16.96 -17.46
N CYS A 198 -0.75 16.04 -16.90
CA CYS A 198 -0.64 14.62 -17.13
C CYS A 198 -2.01 14.10 -17.57
N TRP A 199 -2.07 13.47 -18.76
CA TRP A 199 -3.31 12.97 -19.36
C TRP A 199 -3.22 11.51 -19.83
N ASN A 200 -2.12 10.83 -19.49
CA ASN A 200 -1.94 9.43 -19.87
C ASN A 200 -2.09 8.51 -18.66
N THR A 201 -2.65 7.33 -18.90
CA THR A 201 -2.79 6.25 -17.93
C THR A 201 -2.27 4.95 -18.53
N ALA A 202 -1.84 4.03 -17.68
CA ALA A 202 -1.45 2.68 -18.09
C ALA A 202 -2.65 1.77 -18.41
N LEU A 203 -3.89 2.19 -18.12
CA LEU A 203 -5.07 1.43 -18.47
C LEU A 203 -5.38 1.62 -19.96
N PRO A 204 -5.53 0.54 -20.74
CA PRO A 204 -6.07 0.63 -22.09
C PRO A 204 -7.50 1.15 -22.03
N HIS A 205 -7.83 2.06 -22.92
CA HIS A 205 -9.19 2.59 -23.11
C HIS A 205 -10.04 1.59 -23.87
#